data_ee1185f61be5e29083c37b5def13f30d
#
_entry.id   ee1185f61be5e29083c37b5def13f30d
#
_cell.length_a   1.000
_cell.length_b   1.000
_cell.length_c   1.000
_cell.angle_alpha   90.00
_cell.angle_beta   90.00
_cell.angle_gamma   90.00
#
_symmetry.space_group_name_H-M   'P 1'
#
loop_
_entity.id
_entity.type
_entity.pdbx_description
1 polymer ?
#
loop_
_entity_poly.entity_id
_entity_poly.type
_entity_poly.pdbx_seq_one_letter_code
_entity_poly.pdbx_strand_id
1 'polypeptide(L)'
;MVNFEHVFYVYNPKSPVEFEALHDVSLTIGKGEFVALVGRTGSGKSTLIQHINALMKPSQGKVVVNGYENSPKLKHKGKEILDLRKNVGLVFQFPENQLFEETVEKDVAFAPKNFGMKEKDALEKAHEALLKVGLDESFFKRSPFELSGGEKRRVAIAGVLAFHPSVLIVDEPTAGLDPEGTKAMMNLFKEVHEGGTTVILVTHDMNLVHAYCQKVIVMEAGRIAEITDPLSLFAEDLEEYSLETPLLYRLALDLKKKGLDLDLSQIHDMEELASEVMKAKGGAQ
;
A
#
# COMPACT_ATOMS: atom_id res chain seq x y z
N MET A 1 4.55 -6.61 -12.00
CA MET A 1 4.89 -5.33 -12.67
C MET A 1 3.59 -4.60 -12.98
N VAL A 2 3.53 -3.32 -12.62
CA VAL A 2 2.41 -2.42 -12.93
C VAL A 2 2.93 -1.34 -13.87
N ASN A 3 2.24 -1.10 -14.97
CA ASN A 3 2.64 -0.11 -15.97
C ASN A 3 1.45 0.77 -16.35
N PHE A 4 1.60 2.07 -16.23
CA PHE A 4 0.66 3.08 -16.71
C PHE A 4 1.22 3.68 -17.99
N GLU A 5 0.38 3.75 -19.03
CA GLU A 5 0.75 4.28 -20.35
C GLU A 5 -0.24 5.36 -20.74
N HIS A 6 0.18 6.64 -20.63
CA HIS A 6 -0.58 7.83 -20.98
C HIS A 6 -2.01 7.83 -20.43
N VAL A 7 -2.14 7.61 -19.10
CA VAL A 7 -3.44 7.46 -18.46
C VAL A 7 -4.04 8.81 -18.12
N PHE A 8 -5.26 9.03 -18.59
CA PHE A 8 -6.12 10.16 -18.21
C PHE A 8 -7.39 9.62 -17.56
N TYR A 9 -7.90 10.35 -16.60
CA TYR A 9 -9.19 10.03 -16.00
C TYR A 9 -10.02 11.27 -15.67
N VAL A 10 -11.26 11.27 -16.14
CA VAL A 10 -12.23 12.35 -15.96
C VAL A 10 -13.42 11.81 -15.18
N TYR A 11 -13.73 12.42 -14.04
CA TYR A 11 -14.98 12.18 -13.34
C TYR A 11 -16.13 12.96 -14.00
N ASN A 12 -17.30 12.34 -14.06
CA ASN A 12 -18.54 12.95 -14.57
C ASN A 12 -18.35 13.65 -15.94
N PRO A 13 -17.82 12.96 -16.96
CA PRO A 13 -17.54 13.59 -18.23
C PRO A 13 -18.82 14.17 -18.87
N LYS A 14 -18.70 15.32 -19.51
CA LYS A 14 -19.80 16.07 -20.13
C LYS A 14 -20.87 16.59 -19.15
N SER A 15 -20.53 16.73 -17.88
CA SER A 15 -21.41 17.31 -16.87
C SER A 15 -20.88 18.66 -16.37
N PRO A 16 -21.71 19.52 -15.72
CA PRO A 16 -21.23 20.75 -15.11
C PRO A 16 -20.22 20.55 -13.97
N VAL A 17 -20.11 19.33 -13.45
CA VAL A 17 -19.17 18.92 -12.38
C VAL A 17 -18.09 18.00 -12.92
N GLU A 18 -17.73 18.16 -14.18
CA GLU A 18 -16.61 17.46 -14.80
C GLU A 18 -15.30 17.84 -14.12
N PHE A 19 -14.50 16.83 -13.75
CA PHE A 19 -13.23 17.01 -13.09
C PHE A 19 -12.22 15.99 -13.62
N GLU A 20 -11.13 16.48 -14.19
CA GLU A 20 -10.02 15.65 -14.62
C GLU A 20 -9.11 15.35 -13.43
N ALA A 21 -9.02 14.08 -13.04
CA ALA A 21 -8.32 13.64 -11.84
C ALA A 21 -6.96 13.01 -12.12
N LEU A 22 -6.72 12.52 -13.35
CA LEU A 22 -5.41 12.05 -13.82
C LEU A 22 -5.11 12.67 -15.18
N HIS A 23 -3.88 13.19 -15.32
CA HIS A 23 -3.42 13.94 -16.48
C HIS A 23 -2.13 13.31 -17.02
N ASP A 24 -2.23 12.52 -18.09
CA ASP A 24 -1.10 11.90 -18.79
C ASP A 24 -0.13 11.15 -17.86
N VAL A 25 -0.71 10.30 -17.00
CA VAL A 25 0.09 9.53 -16.04
C VAL A 25 0.78 8.37 -16.74
N SER A 26 2.11 8.37 -16.70
CA SER A 26 2.96 7.27 -17.17
C SER A 26 3.96 6.90 -16.09
N LEU A 27 3.95 5.65 -15.62
CA LEU A 27 4.87 5.15 -14.62
C LEU A 27 4.99 3.63 -14.67
N THR A 28 6.08 3.13 -14.11
CA THR A 28 6.30 1.67 -13.96
C THR A 28 6.67 1.35 -12.51
N ILE A 29 5.98 0.34 -11.94
CA ILE A 29 6.32 -0.29 -10.67
C ILE A 29 6.82 -1.70 -10.97
N GLY A 30 8.03 -1.99 -10.55
CA GLY A 30 8.68 -3.28 -10.73
C GLY A 30 8.01 -4.40 -9.94
N LYS A 31 8.32 -5.64 -10.30
CA LYS A 31 7.87 -6.80 -9.52
C LYS A 31 8.70 -6.90 -8.23
N GLY A 32 8.05 -7.10 -7.10
CA GLY A 32 8.71 -7.22 -5.80
C GLY A 32 9.30 -5.90 -5.27
N GLU A 33 8.80 -4.74 -5.70
CA GLU A 33 9.11 -3.45 -5.10
C GLU A 33 8.17 -3.16 -3.92
N PHE A 34 8.68 -2.47 -2.89
CA PHE A 34 7.88 -1.81 -1.86
C PHE A 34 7.90 -0.30 -2.14
N VAL A 35 6.81 0.22 -2.68
CA VAL A 35 6.72 1.58 -3.23
C VAL A 35 5.77 2.42 -2.40
N ALA A 36 6.19 3.62 -2.03
CA ALA A 36 5.30 4.63 -1.48
C ALA A 36 4.63 5.44 -2.60
N LEU A 37 3.34 5.71 -2.46
CA LEU A 37 2.60 6.68 -3.26
C LEU A 37 2.17 7.82 -2.35
N VAL A 38 2.79 8.99 -2.52
CA VAL A 38 2.66 10.14 -1.64
C VAL A 38 2.15 11.38 -2.39
N GLY A 39 1.81 12.43 -1.65
CA GLY A 39 1.32 13.71 -2.18
C GLY A 39 0.11 14.22 -1.43
N ARG A 40 -0.29 15.46 -1.68
CA ARG A 40 -1.38 16.17 -0.99
C ARG A 40 -2.72 15.43 -1.14
N THR A 41 -3.65 15.68 -0.22
CA THR A 41 -5.05 15.29 -0.39
C THR A 41 -5.60 15.90 -1.68
N GLY A 42 -6.28 15.08 -2.49
CA GLY A 42 -6.79 15.51 -3.80
C GLY A 42 -5.77 15.44 -4.95
N SER A 43 -4.53 15.00 -4.74
CA SER A 43 -3.54 14.87 -5.81
C SER A 43 -3.81 13.74 -6.83
N GLY A 44 -4.82 12.89 -6.59
CA GLY A 44 -5.19 11.80 -7.50
C GLY A 44 -4.75 10.40 -7.06
N LYS A 45 -4.11 10.23 -5.90
CA LYS A 45 -3.60 8.93 -5.40
C LYS A 45 -4.67 7.84 -5.38
N SER A 46 -5.81 8.10 -4.73
CA SER A 46 -6.90 7.11 -4.63
C SER A 46 -7.48 6.78 -6.01
N THR A 47 -7.54 7.75 -6.91
CA THR A 47 -7.93 7.52 -8.31
C THR A 47 -6.91 6.61 -9.00
N LEU A 48 -5.62 6.89 -8.85
CA LEU A 48 -4.55 6.10 -9.45
C LEU A 48 -4.61 4.63 -9.01
N ILE A 49 -4.68 4.36 -7.70
CA ILE A 49 -4.69 2.98 -7.19
C ILE A 49 -5.92 2.18 -7.63
N GLN A 50 -7.08 2.83 -7.78
CA GLN A 50 -8.32 2.19 -8.25
C GLN A 50 -8.26 1.81 -9.73
N HIS A 51 -7.34 2.35 -10.51
CA HIS A 51 -7.08 1.89 -11.87
C HIS A 51 -6.24 0.61 -11.90
N ILE A 52 -5.39 0.36 -10.89
CA ILE A 52 -4.53 -0.84 -10.83
C ILE A 52 -5.37 -2.12 -10.72
N ASN A 53 -6.43 -2.11 -9.89
CA ASN A 53 -7.33 -3.27 -9.72
C ASN A 53 -8.60 -3.20 -10.59
N ALA A 54 -8.63 -2.27 -11.55
CA ALA A 54 -9.76 -2.03 -12.46
C ALA A 54 -11.11 -1.80 -11.74
N LEU A 55 -11.10 -1.15 -10.57
CA LEU A 55 -12.31 -0.53 -10.00
C LEU A 55 -12.73 0.67 -10.86
N MET A 56 -11.75 1.40 -11.37
CA MET A 56 -11.94 2.45 -12.38
C MET A 56 -11.26 2.08 -13.69
N LYS A 57 -11.81 2.56 -14.80
CA LYS A 57 -11.19 2.44 -16.12
C LYS A 57 -10.66 3.80 -16.53
N PRO A 58 -9.48 3.87 -17.14
CA PRO A 58 -8.99 5.12 -17.69
C PRO A 58 -9.93 5.69 -18.76
N SER A 59 -10.00 7.02 -18.84
CA SER A 59 -10.69 7.71 -19.93
C SER A 59 -9.89 7.60 -21.23
N GLN A 60 -8.56 7.63 -21.13
CA GLN A 60 -7.60 7.38 -22.22
C GLN A 60 -6.36 6.67 -21.65
N GLY A 61 -5.58 6.06 -22.54
CA GLY A 61 -4.43 5.27 -22.13
C GLY A 61 -4.80 3.89 -21.60
N LYS A 62 -3.89 3.25 -20.90
CA LYS A 62 -4.12 1.94 -20.29
C LYS A 62 -3.23 1.70 -19.07
N VAL A 63 -3.67 0.78 -18.20
CA VAL A 63 -2.88 0.23 -17.10
C VAL A 63 -2.69 -1.25 -17.33
N VAL A 64 -1.47 -1.73 -17.28
CA VAL A 64 -1.15 -3.16 -17.44
C VAL A 64 -0.58 -3.69 -16.13
N VAL A 65 -1.20 -4.73 -15.59
CA VAL A 65 -0.76 -5.39 -14.36
C VAL A 65 -0.50 -6.86 -14.64
N ASN A 66 0.76 -7.27 -14.61
CA ASN A 66 1.18 -8.65 -14.88
C ASN A 66 0.57 -9.24 -16.17
N GLY A 67 0.46 -8.41 -17.21
CA GLY A 67 -0.11 -8.79 -18.51
C GLY A 67 -1.62 -8.62 -18.65
N TYR A 68 -2.34 -8.30 -17.57
CA TYR A 68 -3.76 -7.94 -17.63
C TYR A 68 -3.93 -6.44 -17.93
N GLU A 69 -4.69 -6.11 -18.94
CA GLU A 69 -4.91 -4.73 -19.37
C GLU A 69 -6.20 -4.16 -18.78
N ASN A 70 -6.12 -2.97 -18.16
CA ASN A 70 -7.22 -2.09 -17.84
C ASN A 70 -7.20 -0.89 -18.79
N SER A 71 -8.17 -0.80 -19.67
CA SER A 71 -8.29 0.26 -20.68
C SER A 71 -9.76 0.69 -20.85
N PRO A 72 -10.06 1.78 -21.55
CA PRO A 72 -11.44 2.19 -21.83
C PRO A 72 -12.29 1.08 -22.46
N LYS A 73 -11.65 0.14 -23.15
CA LYS A 73 -12.30 -0.98 -23.86
C LYS A 73 -12.56 -2.21 -22.96
N LEU A 74 -11.97 -2.28 -21.77
CA LEU A 74 -12.15 -3.42 -20.86
C LEU A 74 -13.63 -3.61 -20.53
N LYS A 75 -14.15 -4.83 -20.66
CA LYS A 75 -15.53 -5.15 -20.28
C LYS A 75 -15.61 -5.31 -18.75
N HIS A 76 -16.59 -4.67 -18.11
CA HIS A 76 -16.80 -4.77 -16.64
C HIS A 76 -17.15 -6.17 -16.15
N LYS A 77 -17.61 -7.05 -17.04
CA LYS A 77 -17.96 -8.45 -16.76
C LYS A 77 -17.16 -9.33 -17.68
N GLY A 78 -16.31 -10.20 -17.13
CA GLY A 78 -15.52 -11.12 -17.92
C GLY A 78 -14.38 -11.74 -17.09
N LYS A 79 -13.79 -12.79 -17.65
CA LYS A 79 -12.69 -13.51 -17.00
C LYS A 79 -11.47 -12.61 -16.77
N GLU A 80 -11.16 -11.75 -17.73
CA GLU A 80 -9.98 -10.87 -17.67
C GLU A 80 -9.97 -9.94 -16.44
N ILE A 81 -11.11 -9.28 -16.15
CA ILE A 81 -11.21 -8.40 -14.98
C ILE A 81 -11.21 -9.20 -13.68
N LEU A 82 -11.79 -10.40 -13.67
CA LEU A 82 -11.74 -11.27 -12.49
C LEU A 82 -10.30 -11.72 -12.22
N ASP A 83 -9.58 -12.14 -13.25
CA ASP A 83 -8.19 -12.56 -13.13
C ASP A 83 -7.27 -11.39 -12.71
N LEU A 84 -7.51 -10.18 -13.24
CA LEU A 84 -6.81 -8.98 -12.78
C LEU A 84 -7.04 -8.75 -11.28
N ARG A 85 -8.31 -8.77 -10.84
CA ARG A 85 -8.67 -8.52 -9.43
C ARG A 85 -8.17 -9.59 -8.46
N LYS A 86 -7.99 -10.83 -8.90
CA LYS A 86 -7.32 -11.87 -8.10
C LYS A 86 -5.84 -11.56 -7.89
N ASN A 87 -5.21 -10.94 -8.89
CA ASN A 87 -3.79 -10.59 -8.83
C ASN A 87 -3.49 -9.32 -8.04
N VAL A 88 -4.50 -8.45 -7.84
CA VAL A 88 -4.35 -7.14 -7.19
C VAL A 88 -5.24 -7.04 -5.98
N GLY A 89 -4.68 -7.19 -4.80
CA GLY A 89 -5.33 -6.89 -3.54
C GLY A 89 -5.35 -5.38 -3.27
N LEU A 90 -6.46 -4.87 -2.77
CA LEU A 90 -6.60 -3.48 -2.34
C LEU A 90 -7.22 -3.44 -0.93
N VAL A 91 -6.44 -2.95 0.01
CA VAL A 91 -6.87 -2.65 1.38
C VAL A 91 -7.19 -1.15 1.43
N PHE A 92 -8.45 -0.82 1.61
CA PHE A 92 -8.90 0.57 1.76
C PHE A 92 -8.61 1.12 3.16
N GLN A 93 -8.68 2.43 3.30
CA GLN A 93 -8.68 3.08 4.60
C GLN A 93 -9.85 2.59 5.46
N PHE A 94 -9.61 2.22 6.73
CA PHE A 94 -10.60 1.62 7.64
C PHE A 94 -11.27 0.36 7.07
N PRO A 95 -10.50 -0.67 6.70
CA PRO A 95 -11.02 -1.87 6.04
C PRO A 95 -11.96 -2.67 6.95
N GLU A 96 -11.87 -2.49 8.27
CA GLU A 96 -12.77 -3.08 9.28
C GLU A 96 -14.24 -2.71 9.10
N ASN A 97 -14.55 -1.63 8.42
CA ASN A 97 -15.94 -1.22 8.12
C ASN A 97 -16.56 -2.03 6.97
N GLN A 98 -15.79 -2.90 6.33
CA GLN A 98 -16.25 -3.71 5.19
C GLN A 98 -16.68 -5.14 5.61
N LEU A 99 -16.54 -5.50 6.88
CA LEU A 99 -16.96 -6.81 7.39
C LEU A 99 -18.48 -6.90 7.51
N PHE A 100 -19.06 -8.03 7.06
CA PHE A 100 -20.52 -8.18 6.97
C PHE A 100 -21.04 -9.62 7.19
N GLU A 101 -20.19 -10.62 7.18
CA GLU A 101 -20.58 -12.03 7.33
C GLU A 101 -20.85 -12.40 8.80
N GLU A 102 -21.50 -13.55 9.02
CA GLU A 102 -21.84 -14.06 10.35
C GLU A 102 -20.62 -14.50 11.15
N THR A 103 -19.59 -15.04 10.47
CA THR A 103 -18.36 -15.51 11.09
C THR A 103 -17.11 -15.00 10.36
N VAL A 104 -16.02 -14.86 11.11
CA VAL A 104 -14.72 -14.42 10.62
C VAL A 104 -14.25 -15.26 9.43
N GLU A 105 -14.31 -16.58 9.51
CA GLU A 105 -13.88 -17.45 8.42
C GLU A 105 -14.74 -17.30 7.15
N LYS A 106 -16.06 -17.05 7.30
CA LYS A 106 -16.96 -16.82 6.16
C LYS A 106 -16.65 -15.48 5.50
N ASP A 107 -16.35 -14.45 6.29
CA ASP A 107 -16.01 -13.13 5.78
C ASP A 107 -14.73 -13.19 4.92
N VAL A 108 -13.69 -13.84 5.44
CA VAL A 108 -12.43 -14.03 4.70
C VAL A 108 -12.61 -14.96 3.49
N ALA A 109 -13.45 -15.99 3.58
CA ALA A 109 -13.75 -16.92 2.47
C ALA A 109 -14.68 -16.31 1.40
N PHE A 110 -15.30 -15.16 1.65
CA PHE A 110 -16.27 -14.56 0.74
C PHE A 110 -15.68 -14.26 -0.64
N ALA A 111 -14.54 -13.59 -0.69
CA ALA A 111 -13.90 -13.27 -1.97
C ALA A 111 -13.47 -14.55 -2.72
N PRO A 112 -12.75 -15.53 -2.14
CA PRO A 112 -12.46 -16.81 -2.78
C PRO A 112 -13.68 -17.51 -3.38
N LYS A 113 -14.79 -17.57 -2.65
CA LYS A 113 -16.05 -18.16 -3.15
C LYS A 113 -16.61 -17.40 -4.35
N ASN A 114 -16.66 -16.06 -4.28
CA ASN A 114 -17.16 -15.22 -5.38
C ASN A 114 -16.33 -15.32 -6.65
N PHE A 115 -15.06 -15.63 -6.52
CA PHE A 115 -14.17 -15.90 -7.66
C PHE A 115 -14.21 -17.36 -8.14
N GLY A 116 -15.17 -18.15 -7.65
CA GLY A 116 -15.49 -19.49 -8.16
C GLY A 116 -14.74 -20.63 -7.46
N MET A 117 -14.11 -20.39 -6.31
CA MET A 117 -13.53 -21.45 -5.48
C MET A 117 -14.63 -22.25 -4.77
N LYS A 118 -14.45 -23.55 -4.61
CA LYS A 118 -15.35 -24.37 -3.82
C LYS A 118 -15.30 -23.95 -2.35
N GLU A 119 -16.41 -24.10 -1.63
CA GLU A 119 -16.51 -23.64 -0.25
C GLU A 119 -15.43 -24.20 0.68
N LYS A 120 -15.14 -25.50 0.58
CA LYS A 120 -14.09 -26.16 1.36
C LYS A 120 -12.72 -25.49 1.11
N ASP A 121 -12.34 -25.34 -0.15
CA ASP A 121 -11.04 -24.78 -0.54
C ASP A 121 -10.95 -23.27 -0.16
N ALA A 122 -12.08 -22.57 -0.24
CA ALA A 122 -12.18 -21.16 0.18
C ALA A 122 -12.01 -20.99 1.70
N LEU A 123 -12.57 -21.90 2.50
CA LEU A 123 -12.37 -21.90 3.95
C LEU A 123 -10.93 -22.25 4.33
N GLU A 124 -10.30 -23.22 3.65
CA GLU A 124 -8.87 -23.53 3.86
C GLU A 124 -8.00 -22.29 3.60
N LYS A 125 -8.24 -21.57 2.50
CA LYS A 125 -7.53 -20.31 2.21
C LYS A 125 -7.82 -19.21 3.23
N ALA A 126 -9.05 -19.14 3.72
CA ALA A 126 -9.40 -18.19 4.77
C ALA A 126 -8.65 -18.48 6.07
N HIS A 127 -8.55 -19.74 6.48
CA HIS A 127 -7.82 -20.16 7.67
C HIS A 127 -6.32 -19.85 7.55
N GLU A 128 -5.69 -20.18 6.40
CA GLU A 128 -4.30 -19.82 6.12
C GLU A 128 -4.07 -18.29 6.25
N ALA A 129 -4.96 -17.49 5.66
CA ALA A 129 -4.85 -16.03 5.70
C ALA A 129 -5.07 -15.46 7.11
N LEU A 130 -6.01 -16.01 7.89
CA LEU A 130 -6.27 -15.62 9.29
C LEU A 130 -5.06 -15.89 10.17
N LEU A 131 -4.46 -17.06 10.07
CA LEU A 131 -3.23 -17.39 10.80
C LEU A 131 -2.07 -16.44 10.43
N LYS A 132 -1.95 -16.11 9.14
CA LYS A 132 -0.92 -15.18 8.66
C LYS A 132 -1.04 -13.77 9.26
N VAL A 133 -2.26 -13.30 9.52
CA VAL A 133 -2.48 -12.00 10.18
C VAL A 133 -2.48 -12.10 11.72
N GLY A 134 -2.12 -13.25 12.29
CA GLY A 134 -1.99 -13.48 13.74
C GLY A 134 -3.33 -13.70 14.45
N LEU A 135 -4.34 -14.23 13.75
CA LEU A 135 -5.61 -14.67 14.34
C LEU A 135 -5.67 -16.20 14.35
N ASP A 136 -5.65 -16.79 15.52
CA ASP A 136 -5.68 -18.23 15.71
C ASP A 136 -7.10 -18.85 15.50
N GLU A 137 -7.19 -20.17 15.58
CA GLU A 137 -8.43 -20.91 15.30
C GLU A 137 -9.61 -20.52 16.20
N SER A 138 -9.36 -19.95 17.39
CA SER A 138 -10.41 -19.50 18.31
C SER A 138 -11.25 -18.34 17.76
N PHE A 139 -10.72 -17.63 16.77
CA PHE A 139 -11.40 -16.52 16.09
C PHE A 139 -12.32 -16.98 14.95
N PHE A 140 -12.06 -18.11 14.32
CA PHE A 140 -12.68 -18.49 13.03
C PHE A 140 -14.21 -18.49 13.06
N LYS A 141 -14.78 -19.01 14.13
CA LYS A 141 -16.25 -19.14 14.29
C LYS A 141 -16.90 -17.95 15.00
N ARG A 142 -16.10 -16.99 15.49
CA ARG A 142 -16.64 -15.80 16.15
C ARG A 142 -17.29 -14.86 15.13
N SER A 143 -18.24 -14.06 15.63
CA SER A 143 -18.79 -12.97 14.84
C SER A 143 -17.74 -11.84 14.65
N PRO A 144 -17.52 -11.32 13.43
CA PRO A 144 -16.66 -10.17 13.24
C PRO A 144 -17.07 -8.96 14.10
N PHE A 145 -18.36 -8.83 14.41
CA PHE A 145 -18.88 -7.69 15.17
C PHE A 145 -18.50 -7.70 16.65
N GLU A 146 -18.09 -8.86 17.18
CA GLU A 146 -17.64 -9.03 18.57
C GLU A 146 -16.14 -8.74 18.75
N LEU A 147 -15.41 -8.49 17.66
CA LEU A 147 -13.98 -8.27 17.67
C LEU A 147 -13.64 -6.81 18.01
N SER A 148 -12.43 -6.62 18.58
CA SER A 148 -11.82 -5.29 18.71
C SER A 148 -11.53 -4.67 17.33
N GLY A 149 -11.34 -3.35 17.28
CA GLY A 149 -11.03 -2.66 16.02
C GLY A 149 -9.78 -3.22 15.31
N GLY A 150 -8.72 -3.52 16.07
CA GLY A 150 -7.49 -4.10 15.51
C GLY A 150 -7.68 -5.52 14.98
N GLU A 151 -8.48 -6.35 15.67
CA GLU A 151 -8.83 -7.70 15.19
C GLU A 151 -9.69 -7.64 13.93
N LYS A 152 -10.70 -6.77 13.89
CA LYS A 152 -11.51 -6.52 12.68
C LYS A 152 -10.66 -6.13 11.48
N ARG A 153 -9.71 -5.20 11.70
CA ARG A 153 -8.77 -4.76 10.64
C ARG A 153 -7.94 -5.93 10.12
N ARG A 154 -7.43 -6.79 11.00
CA ARG A 154 -6.70 -8.00 10.60
C ARG A 154 -7.59 -8.98 9.82
N VAL A 155 -8.84 -9.18 10.21
CA VAL A 155 -9.80 -10.01 9.45
C VAL A 155 -9.99 -9.45 8.03
N ALA A 156 -10.23 -8.16 7.89
CA ALA A 156 -10.42 -7.52 6.58
C ALA A 156 -9.18 -7.65 5.68
N ILE A 157 -7.99 -7.49 6.26
CA ILE A 157 -6.72 -7.70 5.54
C ILE A 157 -6.55 -9.17 5.13
N ALA A 158 -6.90 -10.12 6.01
CA ALA A 158 -6.87 -11.55 5.68
C ALA A 158 -7.76 -11.85 4.46
N GLY A 159 -8.94 -11.22 4.35
CA GLY A 159 -9.83 -11.35 3.20
C GLY A 159 -9.16 -10.94 1.88
N VAL A 160 -8.33 -9.91 1.90
CA VAL A 160 -7.54 -9.47 0.74
C VAL A 160 -6.38 -10.43 0.46
N LEU A 161 -5.70 -10.91 1.50
CA LEU A 161 -4.53 -11.80 1.38
C LEU A 161 -4.88 -13.25 1.02
N ALA A 162 -6.14 -13.68 1.16
CA ALA A 162 -6.58 -15.05 0.91
C ALA A 162 -6.30 -15.56 -0.52
N PHE A 163 -6.11 -14.65 -1.48
CA PHE A 163 -5.71 -14.97 -2.86
C PHE A 163 -4.20 -14.95 -3.11
N HIS A 164 -3.37 -14.60 -2.14
CA HIS A 164 -1.95 -14.36 -2.36
C HIS A 164 -1.70 -13.42 -3.56
N PRO A 165 -2.21 -12.17 -3.50
CA PRO A 165 -2.11 -11.25 -4.63
C PRO A 165 -0.64 -10.98 -4.96
N SER A 166 -0.32 -10.84 -6.24
CA SER A 166 1.03 -10.48 -6.69
C SER A 166 1.34 -8.98 -6.53
N VAL A 167 0.29 -8.17 -6.41
CA VAL A 167 0.35 -6.74 -6.07
C VAL A 167 -0.61 -6.48 -4.92
N LEU A 168 -0.13 -5.91 -3.84
CA LEU A 168 -0.93 -5.48 -2.70
C LEU A 168 -0.86 -3.96 -2.59
N ILE A 169 -2.01 -3.33 -2.63
CA ILE A 169 -2.16 -1.89 -2.41
C ILE A 169 -2.75 -1.69 -1.02
N VAL A 170 -2.14 -0.84 -0.23
CA VAL A 170 -2.61 -0.51 1.12
C VAL A 170 -2.77 1.01 1.23
N ASP A 171 -4.01 1.46 1.41
CA ASP A 171 -4.36 2.88 1.46
C ASP A 171 -4.53 3.31 2.92
N GLU A 172 -3.58 4.14 3.42
CA GLU A 172 -3.52 4.63 4.81
C GLU A 172 -3.72 3.51 5.86
N PRO A 173 -2.96 2.41 5.81
CA PRO A 173 -3.27 1.20 6.59
C PRO A 173 -3.08 1.36 8.10
N THR A 174 -2.38 2.39 8.53
CA THR A 174 -2.04 2.67 9.93
C THR A 174 -2.89 3.78 10.56
N ALA A 175 -3.82 4.36 9.79
CA ALA A 175 -4.69 5.42 10.27
C ALA A 175 -5.48 4.97 11.52
N GLY A 176 -5.35 5.76 12.62
CA GLY A 176 -6.03 5.50 13.89
C GLY A 176 -5.43 4.37 14.74
N LEU A 177 -4.28 3.81 14.37
CA LEU A 177 -3.53 2.86 15.20
C LEU A 177 -2.57 3.60 16.13
N ASP A 178 -2.31 2.99 17.29
CA ASP A 178 -1.20 3.38 18.15
C ASP A 178 0.16 2.97 17.55
N PRO A 179 1.29 3.39 18.13
CA PRO A 179 2.61 3.06 17.59
C PRO A 179 2.90 1.56 17.53
N GLU A 180 2.41 0.77 18.48
CA GLU A 180 2.60 -0.69 18.51
C GLU A 180 1.78 -1.37 17.43
N GLY A 181 0.51 -0.98 17.27
CA GLY A 181 -0.37 -1.43 16.21
C GLY A 181 0.15 -1.04 14.82
N THR A 182 0.69 0.16 14.67
CA THR A 182 1.36 0.63 13.44
C THR A 182 2.54 -0.28 13.09
N LYS A 183 3.44 -0.54 14.04
CA LYS A 183 4.62 -1.41 13.84
C LYS A 183 4.19 -2.83 13.48
N ALA A 184 3.23 -3.40 14.20
CA ALA A 184 2.72 -4.74 13.91
C ALA A 184 2.09 -4.84 12.51
N MET A 185 1.32 -3.84 12.11
CA MET A 185 0.70 -3.76 10.79
C MET A 185 1.73 -3.64 9.67
N MET A 186 2.70 -2.78 9.81
CA MET A 186 3.74 -2.60 8.80
C MET A 186 4.67 -3.82 8.70
N ASN A 187 4.96 -4.50 9.80
CA ASN A 187 5.70 -5.76 9.78
C ASN A 187 4.94 -6.85 9.00
N LEU A 188 3.62 -6.95 9.13
CA LEU A 188 2.80 -7.85 8.31
C LEU A 188 2.97 -7.55 6.80
N PHE A 189 2.93 -6.28 6.40
CA PHE A 189 3.12 -5.92 4.98
C PHE A 189 4.56 -6.17 4.51
N LYS A 190 5.55 -5.97 5.40
CA LYS A 190 6.95 -6.33 5.12
C LYS A 190 7.10 -7.84 4.88
N GLU A 191 6.51 -8.69 5.71
CA GLU A 191 6.51 -10.15 5.51
C GLU A 191 5.82 -10.56 4.20
N VAL A 192 4.70 -9.90 3.85
CA VAL A 192 4.01 -10.12 2.57
C VAL A 192 4.90 -9.74 1.39
N HIS A 193 5.63 -8.63 1.50
CA HIS A 193 6.60 -8.17 0.50
C HIS A 193 7.78 -9.15 0.36
N GLU A 194 8.38 -9.57 1.47
CA GLU A 194 9.48 -10.55 1.49
C GLU A 194 9.07 -11.89 0.87
N GLY A 195 7.79 -12.24 0.92
CA GLY A 195 7.18 -13.35 0.20
C GLY A 195 7.08 -13.14 -1.33
N GLY A 196 7.57 -12.01 -1.87
CA GLY A 196 7.63 -11.69 -3.30
C GLY A 196 6.46 -10.87 -3.84
N THR A 197 5.54 -10.41 -2.98
CA THR A 197 4.45 -9.51 -3.37
C THR A 197 4.98 -8.09 -3.57
N THR A 198 4.57 -7.44 -4.66
CA THR A 198 4.78 -5.99 -4.84
C THR A 198 3.82 -5.25 -3.91
N VAL A 199 4.33 -4.37 -3.05
CA VAL A 199 3.51 -3.58 -2.12
C VAL A 199 3.50 -2.11 -2.53
N ILE A 200 2.31 -1.52 -2.61
CA ILE A 200 2.11 -0.09 -2.88
C ILE A 200 1.46 0.51 -1.64
N LEU A 201 2.24 1.25 -0.87
CA LEU A 201 1.79 1.95 0.33
C LEU A 201 1.35 3.37 -0.04
N VAL A 202 0.08 3.66 0.10
CA VAL A 202 -0.42 5.05 0.02
C VAL A 202 -0.43 5.62 1.42
N THR A 203 0.37 6.66 1.65
CA THR A 203 0.45 7.29 2.97
C THR A 203 0.93 8.73 2.88
N HIS A 204 0.67 9.51 3.92
CA HIS A 204 1.25 10.83 4.17
C HIS A 204 2.31 10.78 5.29
N ASP A 205 2.52 9.63 5.93
CA ASP A 205 3.53 9.44 6.99
C ASP A 205 4.89 9.10 6.38
N MET A 206 5.76 10.10 6.32
CA MET A 206 7.11 9.94 5.77
C MET A 206 8.02 9.09 6.65
N ASN A 207 7.70 8.87 7.93
CA ASN A 207 8.46 7.93 8.76
C ASN A 207 8.25 6.49 8.28
N LEU A 208 7.02 6.13 7.87
CA LEU A 208 6.75 4.83 7.26
C LEU A 208 7.43 4.67 5.90
N VAL A 209 7.43 5.75 5.09
CA VAL A 209 8.14 5.76 3.80
C VAL A 209 9.62 5.50 4.00
N HIS A 210 10.24 6.18 4.96
CA HIS A 210 11.66 6.03 5.31
C HIS A 210 12.00 4.61 5.78
N ALA A 211 11.15 4.03 6.64
CA ALA A 211 11.41 2.74 7.27
C ALA A 211 11.17 1.52 6.37
N TYR A 212 10.28 1.61 5.37
CA TYR A 212 9.80 0.44 4.66
C TYR A 212 9.92 0.50 3.13
N CYS A 213 10.01 1.68 2.52
CA CYS A 213 9.92 1.81 1.07
C CYS A 213 11.29 1.99 0.40
N GLN A 214 11.47 1.38 -0.77
CA GLN A 214 12.66 1.55 -1.60
C GLN A 214 12.47 2.61 -2.70
N LYS A 215 11.22 2.94 -3.02
CA LYS A 215 10.86 3.88 -4.07
C LYS A 215 9.71 4.75 -3.63
N VAL A 216 9.71 6.00 -4.03
CA VAL A 216 8.62 6.95 -3.79
C VAL A 216 8.11 7.49 -5.11
N ILE A 217 6.80 7.52 -5.25
CA ILE A 217 6.08 8.17 -6.35
C ILE A 217 5.33 9.35 -5.73
N VAL A 218 5.71 10.56 -6.11
CA VAL A 218 5.06 11.79 -5.66
C VAL A 218 4.00 12.21 -6.67
N MET A 219 2.76 12.36 -6.22
CA MET A 219 1.66 12.85 -7.04
C MET A 219 1.29 14.27 -6.67
N GLU A 220 1.15 15.11 -7.69
CA GLU A 220 0.65 16.47 -7.57
C GLU A 220 -0.35 16.78 -8.70
N ALA A 221 -1.50 17.36 -8.35
CA ALA A 221 -2.52 17.82 -9.31
C ALA A 221 -2.82 16.82 -10.43
N GLY A 222 -2.96 15.53 -10.10
CA GLY A 222 -3.29 14.47 -11.07
C GLY A 222 -2.13 14.00 -11.95
N ARG A 223 -0.91 14.42 -11.68
CA ARG A 223 0.33 14.08 -12.41
C ARG A 223 1.33 13.39 -11.50
N ILE A 224 2.27 12.69 -12.10
CA ILE A 224 3.49 12.28 -11.39
C ILE A 224 4.43 13.47 -11.38
N ALA A 225 4.68 14.00 -10.18
CA ALA A 225 5.64 15.09 -9.99
C ALA A 225 7.07 14.52 -10.00
N GLU A 226 7.27 13.40 -9.27
CA GLU A 226 8.57 12.79 -9.14
C GLU A 226 8.49 11.28 -8.90
N ILE A 227 9.53 10.54 -9.32
CA ILE A 227 9.76 9.14 -8.97
C ILE A 227 11.23 9.04 -8.53
N THR A 228 11.46 8.76 -7.25
CA THR A 228 12.79 8.78 -6.65
C THR A 228 12.90 7.72 -5.52
N ASP A 229 14.02 7.66 -4.85
CA ASP A 229 14.18 6.92 -3.59
C ASP A 229 13.89 7.82 -2.38
N PRO A 230 13.60 7.23 -1.20
CA PRO A 230 13.24 8.02 -0.02
C PRO A 230 14.30 9.05 0.41
N LEU A 231 15.60 8.68 0.37
CA LEU A 231 16.66 9.57 0.84
C LEU A 231 16.87 10.76 -0.10
N SER A 232 16.78 10.53 -1.40
CA SER A 232 16.83 11.59 -2.41
C SER A 232 15.68 12.56 -2.23
N LEU A 233 14.45 12.04 -2.02
CA LEU A 233 13.28 12.89 -1.74
C LEU A 233 13.49 13.73 -0.47
N PHE A 234 13.98 13.13 0.62
CA PHE A 234 14.16 13.83 1.90
C PHE A 234 15.30 14.87 1.89
N ALA A 235 16.17 14.84 0.88
CA ALA A 235 17.18 15.85 0.68
C ALA A 235 16.63 17.14 0.02
N GLU A 236 15.41 17.08 -0.53
CA GLU A 236 14.72 18.20 -1.16
C GLU A 236 13.84 18.98 -0.17
N ASP A 237 13.25 20.07 -0.65
CA ASP A 237 12.24 20.83 0.10
C ASP A 237 10.88 20.14 0.05
N LEU A 238 10.60 19.34 1.06
CA LEU A 238 9.34 18.58 1.15
C LEU A 238 8.10 19.46 1.33
N GLU A 239 8.27 20.74 1.74
CA GLU A 239 7.15 21.68 1.90
C GLU A 239 6.47 21.95 0.54
N GLU A 240 7.22 21.89 -0.56
CA GLU A 240 6.69 22.03 -1.92
C GLU A 240 5.59 21.00 -2.19
N TYR A 241 5.78 19.77 -1.72
CA TYR A 241 4.80 18.68 -1.84
C TYR A 241 3.84 18.59 -0.65
N SER A 242 3.95 19.51 0.34
CA SER A 242 3.24 19.44 1.63
C SER A 242 3.46 18.11 2.37
N LEU A 243 4.68 17.63 2.33
CA LEU A 243 5.16 16.47 3.06
C LEU A 243 6.06 16.92 4.22
N GLU A 244 6.12 16.11 5.27
CA GLU A 244 6.96 16.38 6.43
C GLU A 244 8.25 15.56 6.36
N THR A 245 9.39 16.17 6.72
CA THR A 245 10.64 15.43 6.84
C THR A 245 10.54 14.38 7.96
N PRO A 246 10.89 13.10 7.71
CA PRO A 246 10.86 12.06 8.73
C PRO A 246 11.66 12.46 9.96
N LEU A 247 11.11 12.20 11.15
CA LEU A 247 11.74 12.58 12.41
C LEU A 247 13.13 11.96 12.57
N LEU A 248 13.25 10.68 12.25
CA LEU A 248 14.51 9.93 12.34
C LEU A 248 15.58 10.52 11.41
N TYR A 249 15.21 10.80 10.16
CA TYR A 249 16.11 11.42 9.17
C TYR A 249 16.57 12.80 9.62
N ARG A 250 15.65 13.64 10.12
CA ARG A 250 15.97 14.97 10.65
C ARG A 250 16.95 14.89 11.84
N LEU A 251 16.72 13.94 12.76
CA LEU A 251 17.62 13.71 13.89
C LEU A 251 19.02 13.28 13.42
N ALA A 252 19.10 12.36 12.45
CA ALA A 252 20.36 11.91 11.89
C ALA A 252 21.12 13.06 11.19
N LEU A 253 20.42 13.92 10.44
CA LEU A 253 21.01 15.12 9.84
C LEU A 253 21.56 16.09 10.89
N ASP A 254 20.83 16.31 12.00
CA ASP A 254 21.28 17.20 13.07
C ASP A 254 22.54 16.66 13.78
N LEU A 255 22.63 15.34 13.92
CA LEU A 255 23.84 14.69 14.43
C LEU A 255 25.02 14.81 13.46
N LYS A 256 24.79 14.68 12.14
CA LYS A 256 25.83 14.96 11.12
C LYS A 256 26.32 16.40 11.18
N LYS A 257 25.42 17.37 11.30
CA LYS A 257 25.78 18.79 11.46
C LYS A 257 26.63 19.06 12.72
N LYS A 258 26.49 18.23 13.75
CA LYS A 258 27.32 18.28 14.98
C LYS A 258 28.63 17.52 14.85
N GLY A 259 29.00 17.03 13.68
CA GLY A 259 30.30 16.43 13.37
C GLY A 259 30.35 14.90 13.46
N LEU A 260 29.20 14.21 13.60
CA LEU A 260 29.17 12.76 13.51
C LEU A 260 29.12 12.32 12.03
N ASP A 261 30.01 11.41 11.63
CA ASP A 261 29.99 10.82 10.31
C ASP A 261 29.03 9.63 10.30
N LEU A 262 27.79 9.85 9.83
CA LEU A 262 26.72 8.87 9.80
C LEU A 262 26.37 8.52 8.36
N ASP A 263 26.20 7.23 8.05
CA ASP A 263 25.62 6.77 6.79
C ASP A 263 24.09 6.75 6.91
N LEU A 264 23.44 7.76 6.31
CA LEU A 264 21.97 7.89 6.36
C LEU A 264 21.25 6.73 5.67
N SER A 265 21.92 6.03 4.74
CA SER A 265 21.32 4.90 4.02
C SER A 265 21.17 3.64 4.89
N GLN A 266 21.80 3.62 6.04
CA GLN A 266 21.77 2.52 7.02
C GLN A 266 20.87 2.79 8.22
N ILE A 267 20.09 3.89 8.17
CA ILE A 267 19.32 4.35 9.34
C ILE A 267 17.84 4.35 8.98
N HIS A 268 17.14 3.26 9.29
CA HIS A 268 15.70 3.11 9.06
C HIS A 268 14.89 3.08 10.37
N ASP A 269 15.57 2.86 11.51
CA ASP A 269 14.98 2.89 12.84
C ASP A 269 15.95 3.45 13.89
N MET A 270 15.47 3.58 15.15
CA MET A 270 16.25 4.13 16.26
C MET A 270 17.42 3.23 16.70
N GLU A 271 17.31 1.91 16.49
CA GLU A 271 18.38 0.96 16.86
C GLU A 271 19.54 1.07 15.89
N GLU A 272 19.22 1.19 14.59
CA GLU A 272 20.22 1.44 13.53
C GLU A 272 20.88 2.81 13.70
N LEU A 273 20.13 3.87 14.02
CA LEU A 273 20.72 5.17 14.35
C LEU A 273 21.68 5.07 15.55
N ALA A 274 21.28 4.38 16.61
CA ALA A 274 22.15 4.19 17.77
C ALA A 274 23.44 3.42 17.40
N SER A 275 23.32 2.39 16.57
CA SER A 275 24.46 1.62 16.05
C SER A 275 25.42 2.50 15.24
N GLU A 276 24.90 3.30 14.31
CA GLU A 276 25.72 4.23 13.49
C GLU A 276 26.41 5.29 14.35
N VAL A 277 25.73 5.84 15.35
CA VAL A 277 26.34 6.78 16.31
C VAL A 277 27.47 6.14 17.09
N MET A 278 27.32 4.88 17.53
CA MET A 278 28.38 4.15 18.23
C MET A 278 29.58 3.88 17.32
N LYS A 279 29.37 3.49 16.07
CA LYS A 279 30.43 3.31 15.07
C LYS A 279 31.20 4.63 14.84
N ALA A 280 30.47 5.73 14.62
CA ALA A 280 31.07 7.05 14.40
C ALA A 280 31.89 7.54 15.59
N LYS A 281 31.49 7.22 16.83
CA LYS A 281 32.25 7.55 18.06
C LYS A 281 33.44 6.61 18.31
N GLY A 282 33.29 5.31 17.97
CA GLY A 282 34.38 4.32 18.15
C GLY A 282 35.47 4.41 17.10
N GLY A 283 35.25 5.04 15.97
CA GLY A 283 36.27 5.34 14.95
C GLY A 283 37.09 6.61 15.23
N ALA A 284 36.79 7.33 16.32
CA ALA A 284 37.46 8.56 16.74
C ALA A 284 38.50 8.32 17.88
N GLN A 285 39.04 7.09 17.99
CA GLN A 285 40.18 6.77 18.88
C GLN A 285 41.47 6.57 18.09
#